data_6c6f56316cd892610c5d68280a6751e5
#
_entry.id   6c6f56316cd892610c5d68280a6751e5
#
_cell.length_a   1.000
_cell.length_b   1.000
_cell.length_c   1.000
_cell.angle_alpha   90.00
_cell.angle_beta   90.00
_cell.angle_gamma   90.00
#
_symmetry.space_group_name_H-M   'P 1'
#
loop_
_entity.id
_entity.type
_entity.pdbx_description
1 polymer ?
#
loop_
_entity_poly.entity_id
_entity_poly.type
_entity_poly.pdbx_seq_one_letter_code
_entity_poly.pdbx_strand_id
1 'polypeptide(L)'
;SNSTFAGGILTNTNQHAAFLRMLSRGATTEIDGALSNPAGLAFLPKDGFHVGLSIQSAYQTRNIDASFMTYNGVNATGPTVADKPFEKYYEGTAAAPVIPSLFAAYKKGEWTISGFFAITAGGGKASFDDGLPMFDASAMAGIFQEGLKAEKPTIITPDMYDITSAMDGKQYIYSLQLGLSYKATEWLSVFGGGRMNYFTGGYKGFLNAIVKGTDTNLLPLALDCDQTGWGLTPVIGVNAKLGKLNIGAKYE
;
A
#
# COMPACT_ATOMS: atom_id res chain seq x y z
N SER A 1 -20.83 8.78 -14.06
CA SER A 1 -19.73 8.02 -13.47
C SER A 1 -19.68 8.31 -11.98
N ASN A 2 -20.06 7.37 -11.15
CA ASN A 2 -19.97 7.50 -9.71
C ASN A 2 -18.51 7.28 -9.30
N SER A 3 -17.83 8.35 -8.89
CA SER A 3 -16.51 8.25 -8.27
C SER A 3 -16.71 7.70 -6.86
N THR A 4 -16.41 6.43 -6.66
CA THR A 4 -16.31 5.83 -5.33
C THR A 4 -14.97 6.26 -4.73
N PHE A 5 -14.97 7.16 -3.77
CA PHE A 5 -13.81 7.49 -2.95
C PHE A 5 -13.65 6.41 -1.88
N ALA A 6 -13.06 5.29 -2.25
CA ALA A 6 -12.59 4.31 -1.27
C ALA A 6 -11.12 4.62 -0.96
N GLY A 7 -10.75 4.63 0.31
CA GLY A 7 -9.34 4.69 0.70
C GLY A 7 -8.58 3.54 0.03
N GLY A 8 -7.39 3.82 -0.51
CA GLY A 8 -6.57 2.80 -1.14
C GLY A 8 -6.12 1.73 -0.15
N ILE A 9 -5.88 0.50 -0.63
CA ILE A 9 -5.33 -0.62 0.17
C ILE A 9 -4.02 -0.25 0.89
N LEU A 10 -3.29 0.73 0.35
CA LEU A 10 -1.99 1.18 0.89
C LEU A 10 -2.12 2.25 1.98
N THR A 11 -3.33 2.76 2.26
CA THR A 11 -3.50 3.86 3.23
C THR A 11 -3.31 3.39 4.66
N ASN A 12 -2.37 3.99 5.36
CA ASN A 12 -2.11 3.76 6.78
C ASN A 12 -2.90 4.76 7.64
N THR A 13 -3.97 4.33 8.27
CA THR A 13 -4.81 5.17 9.14
C THR A 13 -4.31 5.21 10.58
N ASN A 14 -3.57 4.19 10.99
CA ASN A 14 -3.04 4.04 12.35
C ASN A 14 -1.68 4.74 12.46
N GLN A 15 -1.67 6.06 12.55
CA GLN A 15 -0.46 6.86 12.66
C GLN A 15 -0.14 7.32 14.09
N HIS A 16 -1.04 7.07 15.05
CA HIS A 16 -0.86 7.46 16.45
C HIS A 16 -1.45 6.41 17.39
N ALA A 17 -0.81 6.15 18.53
CA ALA A 17 -1.25 5.13 19.49
C ALA A 17 -2.70 5.34 20.02
N ALA A 18 -3.19 6.59 20.01
CA ALA A 18 -4.58 6.88 20.37
C ALA A 18 -5.61 6.22 19.44
N PHE A 19 -5.26 5.96 18.17
CA PHE A 19 -6.13 5.26 17.22
C PHE A 19 -6.40 3.82 17.64
N LEU A 20 -5.44 3.12 18.26
CA LEU A 20 -5.63 1.75 18.74
C LEU A 20 -6.67 1.68 19.86
N ARG A 21 -6.76 2.75 20.67
CA ARG A 21 -7.69 2.85 21.78
C ARG A 21 -9.09 3.26 21.33
N MET A 22 -9.18 4.09 20.29
CA MET A 22 -10.41 4.62 19.74
C MET A 22 -10.25 4.88 18.24
N LEU A 23 -10.87 4.05 17.41
CA LEU A 23 -10.74 4.11 15.95
C LEU A 23 -11.39 5.36 15.34
N SER A 24 -12.42 5.92 15.96
CA SER A 24 -13.09 7.14 15.50
C SER A 24 -12.35 8.38 15.98
N ARG A 25 -11.37 8.85 15.21
CA ARG A 25 -10.55 10.03 15.56
C ARG A 25 -10.93 11.31 14.80
N GLY A 26 -11.95 11.28 13.94
CA GLY A 26 -12.34 12.43 13.10
C GLY A 26 -12.84 13.66 13.86
N ALA A 27 -13.23 13.51 15.14
CA ALA A 27 -13.63 14.61 16.03
C ALA A 27 -12.70 14.75 17.25
N THR A 28 -11.46 14.26 17.18
CA THR A 28 -10.50 14.37 18.28
C THR A 28 -10.08 15.83 18.52
N THR A 29 -9.84 16.17 19.78
CA THR A 29 -9.24 17.44 20.20
C THR A 29 -7.82 17.23 20.77
N GLU A 30 -7.23 16.05 20.55
CA GLU A 30 -5.87 15.70 20.94
C GLU A 30 -4.90 15.91 19.76
N ILE A 31 -3.60 15.79 19.99
CA ILE A 31 -2.55 16.13 19.00
C ILE A 31 -2.62 15.31 17.71
N ASP A 32 -3.12 14.08 17.74
CA ASP A 32 -3.35 13.25 16.57
C ASP A 32 -4.43 13.81 15.62
N GLY A 33 -5.21 14.79 16.08
CA GLY A 33 -6.09 15.60 15.25
C GLY A 33 -5.37 16.26 14.08
N ALA A 34 -4.06 16.52 14.18
CA ALA A 34 -3.29 17.06 13.06
C ALA A 34 -3.42 16.22 11.77
N LEU A 35 -3.58 14.90 11.90
CA LEU A 35 -3.87 14.01 10.76
C LEU A 35 -5.37 13.86 10.51
N SER A 36 -6.14 13.56 11.55
CA SER A 36 -7.54 13.12 11.40
C SER A 36 -8.50 14.28 11.12
N ASN A 37 -8.42 15.36 11.88
CA ASN A 37 -9.16 16.61 11.64
C ASN A 37 -8.50 17.76 12.43
N PRO A 38 -7.64 18.56 11.79
CA PRO A 38 -6.87 19.57 12.50
C PRO A 38 -7.71 20.71 13.10
N ALA A 39 -8.96 20.91 12.65
CA ALA A 39 -9.86 21.88 13.26
C ALA A 39 -10.08 21.61 14.76
N GLY A 40 -10.05 20.33 15.19
CA GLY A 40 -10.16 19.95 16.59
C GLY A 40 -9.03 20.48 17.48
N LEU A 41 -7.86 20.79 16.91
CA LEU A 41 -6.70 21.29 17.67
C LEU A 41 -6.90 22.71 18.21
N ALA A 42 -7.84 23.48 17.69
CA ALA A 42 -8.22 24.76 18.28
C ALA A 42 -8.77 24.63 19.70
N PHE A 43 -9.23 23.42 20.09
CA PHE A 43 -9.72 23.10 21.42
C PHE A 43 -8.69 22.43 22.33
N LEU A 44 -7.41 22.43 21.96
CA LEU A 44 -6.32 21.98 22.86
C LEU A 44 -6.40 22.73 24.20
N PRO A 45 -6.16 22.04 25.33
CA PRO A 45 -6.49 22.56 26.65
C PRO A 45 -5.59 23.72 27.12
N LYS A 46 -4.39 23.85 26.54
CA LYS A 46 -3.39 24.84 26.95
C LYS A 46 -2.78 25.53 25.75
N ASP A 47 -2.43 26.79 25.91
CA ASP A 47 -1.56 27.49 24.97
C ASP A 47 -0.13 26.95 25.05
N GLY A 48 0.61 27.09 23.96
CA GLY A 48 2.00 26.63 23.84
C GLY A 48 2.19 25.47 22.87
N PHE A 49 3.32 24.81 23.00
CA PHE A 49 3.71 23.70 22.15
C PHE A 49 3.08 22.38 22.61
N HIS A 50 2.58 21.63 21.63
CA HIS A 50 2.10 20.25 21.76
C HIS A 50 2.83 19.39 20.74
N VAL A 51 3.40 18.28 21.17
CA VAL A 51 4.16 17.36 20.32
C VAL A 51 3.72 15.93 20.61
N GLY A 52 3.58 15.14 19.56
CA GLY A 52 3.34 13.70 19.63
C GLY A 52 4.30 12.96 18.71
N LEU A 53 4.93 11.93 19.22
CA LEU A 53 5.75 11.00 18.43
C LEU A 53 5.15 9.60 18.57
N SER A 54 5.00 8.91 17.44
CA SER A 54 4.60 7.51 17.43
C SER A 54 5.49 6.73 16.48
N ILE A 55 5.85 5.52 16.90
CA ILE A 55 6.68 4.60 16.11
C ILE A 55 5.94 3.27 16.07
N GLN A 56 5.87 2.68 14.88
CA GLN A 56 5.28 1.37 14.66
C GLN A 56 6.29 0.46 13.99
N SER A 57 6.15 -0.84 14.21
CA SER A 57 6.84 -1.88 13.47
C SER A 57 5.81 -2.91 13.02
N ALA A 58 5.93 -3.37 11.79
CA ALA A 58 5.04 -4.37 11.23
C ALA A 58 5.84 -5.45 10.51
N TYR A 59 5.46 -6.69 10.76
CA TYR A 59 5.96 -7.85 10.04
C TYR A 59 4.78 -8.74 9.69
N GLN A 60 4.74 -9.21 8.43
CA GLN A 60 3.67 -10.06 7.92
C GLN A 60 4.28 -11.20 7.10
N THR A 61 3.69 -12.38 7.24
CA THR A 61 3.87 -13.48 6.28
C THR A 61 2.63 -13.58 5.40
N ARG A 62 2.82 -13.93 4.15
CA ARG A 62 1.75 -14.11 3.15
C ARG A 62 1.90 -15.48 2.53
N ASN A 63 1.02 -16.37 2.90
CA ASN A 63 1.00 -17.72 2.40
C ASN A 63 -0.08 -17.84 1.32
N ILE A 64 0.28 -18.36 0.16
CA ILE A 64 -0.61 -18.46 -0.98
C ILE A 64 -0.57 -19.91 -1.47
N ASP A 65 -1.66 -20.64 -1.26
CA ASP A 65 -1.91 -21.92 -1.90
C ASP A 65 -2.55 -21.67 -3.25
N ALA A 66 -1.85 -21.97 -4.33
CA ALA A 66 -2.34 -21.77 -5.67
C ALA A 66 -2.62 -23.11 -6.36
N SER A 67 -3.78 -23.17 -7.00
CA SER A 67 -4.18 -24.30 -7.83
C SER A 67 -4.84 -23.77 -9.09
N PHE A 68 -4.30 -24.11 -10.27
CA PHE A 68 -4.86 -23.70 -11.55
C PHE A 68 -4.59 -24.72 -12.65
N MET A 69 -5.53 -24.80 -13.59
CA MET A 69 -5.38 -25.71 -14.74
C MET A 69 -4.38 -25.13 -15.75
N THR A 70 -3.55 -25.99 -16.27
CA THR A 70 -2.57 -25.67 -17.32
C THR A 70 -2.90 -26.39 -18.61
N TYR A 71 -2.24 -26.01 -19.70
CA TYR A 71 -2.32 -26.73 -20.97
C TYR A 71 -1.15 -27.71 -21.05
N ASN A 72 -1.40 -28.92 -21.55
CA ASN A 72 -0.38 -29.95 -21.69
C ASN A 72 -0.03 -30.28 -23.17
N GLY A 73 -0.60 -29.51 -24.10
CA GLY A 73 -0.28 -29.69 -25.54
C GLY A 73 -1.37 -29.10 -26.43
N VAL A 74 -1.17 -29.34 -27.73
CA VAL A 74 -2.13 -28.95 -28.79
C VAL A 74 -2.38 -30.18 -29.64
N ASN A 75 -3.63 -30.53 -29.86
CA ASN A 75 -4.04 -31.59 -30.79
C ASN A 75 -4.77 -30.96 -32.01
N ALA A 76 -5.23 -31.83 -32.92
CA ALA A 76 -5.92 -31.39 -34.14
C ALA A 76 -7.20 -30.57 -33.89
N THR A 77 -7.74 -30.62 -32.69
CA THR A 77 -8.97 -29.88 -32.29
C THR A 77 -8.67 -28.64 -31.43
N GLY A 78 -7.40 -28.41 -31.10
CA GLY A 78 -6.95 -27.25 -30.32
C GLY A 78 -6.16 -27.61 -29.06
N PRO A 79 -6.02 -26.63 -28.13
CA PRO A 79 -5.32 -26.82 -26.88
C PRO A 79 -5.95 -27.91 -26.02
N THR A 80 -5.12 -28.76 -25.42
CA THR A 80 -5.53 -29.77 -24.44
C THR A 80 -5.21 -29.29 -23.03
N VAL A 81 -6.18 -29.39 -22.13
CA VAL A 81 -6.03 -29.06 -20.72
C VAL A 81 -5.39 -30.23 -20.00
N ALA A 82 -4.51 -29.95 -19.04
CA ALA A 82 -3.88 -30.98 -18.22
C ALA A 82 -4.94 -31.74 -17.39
N ASP A 83 -4.71 -33.02 -17.12
CA ASP A 83 -5.62 -33.86 -16.33
C ASP A 83 -5.66 -33.47 -14.85
N LYS A 84 -4.60 -32.82 -14.37
CA LYS A 84 -4.47 -32.36 -12.99
C LYS A 84 -4.09 -30.89 -12.94
N PRO A 85 -4.57 -30.14 -11.94
CA PRO A 85 -4.13 -28.77 -11.74
C PRO A 85 -2.64 -28.72 -11.36
N PHE A 86 -1.99 -27.62 -11.72
CA PHE A 86 -0.71 -27.26 -11.13
C PHE A 86 -0.99 -26.70 -9.74
N GLU A 87 -0.30 -27.23 -8.75
CA GLU A 87 -0.44 -26.84 -7.35
C GLU A 87 0.93 -26.43 -6.81
N LYS A 88 0.99 -25.27 -6.19
CA LYS A 88 2.22 -24.78 -5.56
C LYS A 88 1.87 -23.85 -4.39
N TYR A 89 2.63 -24.00 -3.32
CA TYR A 89 2.62 -23.10 -2.18
C TYR A 89 3.68 -22.02 -2.36
N TYR A 90 3.31 -20.77 -2.09
CA TYR A 90 4.21 -19.63 -2.14
C TYR A 90 4.22 -18.95 -0.78
N GLU A 91 5.41 -18.58 -0.33
CA GLU A 91 5.60 -17.81 0.87
C GLU A 91 6.17 -16.43 0.54
N GLY A 92 5.52 -15.41 1.06
CA GLY A 92 5.99 -14.03 0.98
C GLY A 92 6.12 -13.42 2.36
N THR A 93 7.09 -12.54 2.51
CA THR A 93 7.28 -11.75 3.72
C THR A 93 7.13 -10.27 3.42
N ALA A 94 6.55 -9.52 4.35
CA ALA A 94 6.52 -8.08 4.28
C ALA A 94 6.97 -7.49 5.62
N ALA A 95 7.99 -6.66 5.58
CA ALA A 95 8.58 -6.07 6.77
C ALA A 95 8.65 -4.55 6.66
N ALA A 96 8.15 -3.87 7.69
CA ALA A 96 8.25 -2.44 7.90
C ALA A 96 8.79 -2.21 9.31
N PRO A 97 10.11 -2.25 9.51
CA PRO A 97 10.72 -2.25 10.84
C PRO A 97 10.47 -0.96 11.62
N VAL A 98 10.34 0.17 10.92
CA VAL A 98 10.10 1.47 11.54
C VAL A 98 9.17 2.31 10.66
N ILE A 99 8.00 2.64 11.19
CA ILE A 99 7.03 3.56 10.58
C ILE A 99 6.86 4.73 11.57
N PRO A 100 7.61 5.83 11.40
CA PRO A 100 7.53 6.98 12.29
C PRO A 100 6.37 7.89 11.92
N SER A 101 5.81 8.55 12.92
CA SER A 101 4.91 9.69 12.77
C SER A 101 5.17 10.75 13.83
N LEU A 102 5.25 11.99 13.40
CA LEU A 102 5.48 13.16 14.23
C LEU A 102 4.32 14.13 14.07
N PHE A 103 3.77 14.58 15.18
CA PHE A 103 2.70 15.57 15.25
C PHE A 103 3.20 16.77 16.05
N ALA A 104 2.90 17.96 15.57
CA ALA A 104 3.25 19.20 16.26
C ALA A 104 2.12 20.22 16.12
N ALA A 105 1.89 20.96 17.18
CA ALA A 105 1.00 22.12 17.18
C ALA A 105 1.52 23.19 18.12
N TYR A 106 1.28 24.45 17.76
CA TYR A 106 1.49 25.60 18.64
C TYR A 106 0.20 26.37 18.72
N LYS A 107 -0.37 26.42 19.91
CA LYS A 107 -1.61 27.15 20.20
C LYS A 107 -1.32 28.47 20.89
N LYS A 108 -2.01 29.52 20.47
CA LYS A 108 -2.02 30.83 21.12
C LYS A 108 -3.41 31.47 20.99
N GLY A 109 -4.15 31.53 22.09
CA GLY A 109 -5.51 32.01 22.10
C GLY A 109 -6.42 31.21 21.15
N GLU A 110 -7.04 31.91 20.21
CA GLU A 110 -7.96 31.33 19.22
C GLU A 110 -7.26 30.61 18.06
N TRP A 111 -5.95 30.78 17.89
CA TRP A 111 -5.18 30.30 16.77
C TRP A 111 -4.33 29.08 17.14
N THR A 112 -4.29 28.12 16.24
CA THR A 112 -3.40 26.96 16.36
C THR A 112 -2.77 26.64 15.01
N ILE A 113 -1.46 26.82 14.90
CA ILE A 113 -0.70 26.28 13.77
C ILE A 113 -0.37 24.83 14.07
N SER A 114 -0.55 23.95 13.11
CA SER A 114 -0.31 22.53 13.33
C SER A 114 0.19 21.81 12.06
N GLY A 115 0.83 20.69 12.27
CA GLY A 115 1.27 19.84 11.21
C GLY A 115 1.62 18.44 11.68
N PHE A 116 1.84 17.56 10.72
CA PHE A 116 2.38 16.24 10.97
C PHE A 116 3.32 15.82 9.83
N PHE A 117 4.22 14.92 10.16
CA PHE A 117 4.98 14.12 9.22
C PHE A 117 4.73 12.64 9.50
N ALA A 118 4.40 11.86 8.47
CA ALA A 118 4.15 10.43 8.62
C ALA A 118 4.34 9.68 7.30
N ILE A 119 4.49 8.35 7.40
CA ILE A 119 4.36 7.44 6.26
C ILE A 119 2.88 7.07 6.16
N THR A 120 2.12 7.80 5.33
CA THR A 120 0.65 7.68 5.27
C THR A 120 0.17 6.51 4.42
N ALA A 121 1.05 5.92 3.61
CA ALA A 121 0.72 4.71 2.86
C ALA A 121 1.97 3.88 2.55
N GLY A 122 1.78 2.57 2.36
CA GLY A 122 2.88 1.62 2.20
C GLY A 122 3.60 1.40 3.53
N GLY A 123 4.92 1.38 3.50
CA GLY A 123 5.76 1.33 4.70
C GLY A 123 6.54 0.05 4.88
N GLY A 124 6.69 -0.77 3.85
CA GLY A 124 7.47 -1.99 3.94
C GLY A 124 8.03 -2.48 2.61
N LYS A 125 8.96 -3.41 2.71
CA LYS A 125 9.43 -4.24 1.61
C LYS A 125 8.66 -5.57 1.68
N ALA A 126 8.08 -5.99 0.56
CA ALA A 126 7.53 -7.33 0.38
C ALA A 126 8.47 -8.14 -0.51
N SER A 127 8.80 -9.36 -0.09
CA SER A 127 9.65 -10.30 -0.83
C SER A 127 8.91 -11.61 -1.02
N PHE A 128 9.00 -12.15 -2.24
CA PHE A 128 8.49 -13.45 -2.63
C PHE A 128 9.62 -14.18 -3.34
N ASP A 129 10.40 -14.94 -2.59
CA ASP A 129 11.63 -15.57 -3.08
C ASP A 129 11.33 -16.75 -4.03
N ASP A 130 10.16 -17.38 -3.87
CA ASP A 130 9.66 -18.46 -4.73
C ASP A 130 8.68 -17.96 -5.82
N GLY A 131 8.62 -16.63 -6.02
CA GLY A 131 7.75 -15.98 -6.97
C GLY A 131 6.30 -15.85 -6.52
N LEU A 132 5.41 -15.73 -7.49
CA LEU A 132 3.97 -15.56 -7.31
C LEU A 132 3.20 -16.45 -8.28
N PRO A 133 1.96 -16.88 -7.95
CA PRO A 133 1.14 -17.72 -8.84
C PRO A 133 0.99 -17.16 -10.24
N MET A 134 0.86 -15.84 -10.37
CA MET A 134 0.72 -15.19 -11.67
C MET A 134 1.99 -15.31 -12.54
N PHE A 135 3.19 -15.42 -11.93
CA PHE A 135 4.42 -15.60 -12.69
C PHE A 135 4.51 -17.01 -13.26
N ASP A 136 4.23 -18.03 -12.46
CA ASP A 136 4.21 -19.41 -12.92
C ASP A 136 3.13 -19.62 -13.99
N ALA A 137 1.92 -19.05 -13.78
CA ALA A 137 0.85 -19.08 -14.79
C ALA A 137 1.26 -18.37 -16.09
N SER A 138 1.91 -17.21 -15.99
CA SER A 138 2.39 -16.44 -17.15
C SER A 138 3.51 -17.18 -17.88
N ALA A 139 4.42 -17.81 -17.15
CA ALA A 139 5.48 -18.64 -17.72
C ALA A 139 4.89 -19.81 -18.52
N MET A 140 3.96 -20.55 -17.93
CA MET A 140 3.29 -21.68 -18.59
C MET A 140 2.51 -21.23 -19.82
N ALA A 141 1.80 -20.11 -19.75
CA ALA A 141 1.10 -19.53 -20.89
C ALA A 141 2.07 -19.08 -21.99
N GLY A 142 3.21 -18.48 -21.64
CA GLY A 142 4.25 -18.07 -22.58
C GLY A 142 4.89 -19.26 -23.30
N ILE A 143 5.27 -20.28 -22.55
CA ILE A 143 5.82 -21.54 -23.08
C ILE A 143 4.81 -22.19 -24.03
N PHE A 144 3.54 -22.23 -23.64
CA PHE A 144 2.48 -22.76 -24.48
C PHE A 144 2.33 -21.98 -25.79
N GLN A 145 2.37 -20.66 -25.75
CA GLN A 145 2.31 -19.79 -26.94
C GLN A 145 3.51 -20.04 -27.89
N GLU A 146 4.70 -20.22 -27.35
CA GLU A 146 5.87 -20.59 -28.18
C GLU A 146 5.72 -22.00 -28.79
N GLY A 147 5.14 -22.93 -28.05
CA GLY A 147 4.80 -24.27 -28.58
C GLY A 147 3.78 -24.24 -29.71
N LEU A 148 2.80 -23.33 -29.65
CA LEU A 148 1.82 -23.12 -30.72
C LEU A 148 2.42 -22.55 -32.00
N LYS A 149 3.47 -21.76 -31.90
CA LYS A 149 4.20 -21.21 -33.06
C LYS A 149 5.10 -22.25 -33.75
N ALA A 150 5.48 -23.30 -33.01
CA ALA A 150 6.27 -24.38 -33.59
C ALA A 150 5.42 -25.19 -34.57
N GLU A 151 5.97 -25.54 -35.74
CA GLU A 151 5.25 -26.29 -36.78
C GLU A 151 4.89 -27.74 -36.37
N LYS A 152 5.34 -28.19 -35.20
CA LYS A 152 5.06 -29.53 -34.65
C LYS A 152 4.27 -29.39 -33.34
N PRO A 153 3.20 -30.16 -33.18
CA PRO A 153 2.49 -30.20 -31.89
C PRO A 153 3.48 -30.69 -30.82
N THR A 154 3.83 -29.79 -29.91
CA THR A 154 4.75 -30.09 -28.83
C THR A 154 3.94 -30.27 -27.56
N ILE A 155 4.05 -31.41 -26.91
CA ILE A 155 3.51 -31.60 -25.57
C ILE A 155 4.35 -30.76 -24.64
N ILE A 156 3.71 -29.81 -23.98
CA ILE A 156 4.33 -28.91 -23.01
C ILE A 156 3.68 -29.19 -21.67
N THR A 157 4.41 -29.87 -20.80
CA THR A 157 4.00 -30.09 -19.42
C THR A 157 4.89 -29.25 -18.49
N PRO A 158 4.39 -28.80 -17.36
CA PRO A 158 5.20 -28.09 -16.37
C PRO A 158 6.46 -28.87 -15.98
N ASP A 159 6.40 -30.19 -16.00
CA ASP A 159 7.50 -31.06 -15.63
C ASP A 159 8.71 -31.01 -16.59
N MET A 160 8.53 -30.44 -17.77
CA MET A 160 9.61 -30.29 -18.77
C MET A 160 10.47 -29.04 -18.53
N TYR A 161 10.08 -28.18 -17.62
CA TYR A 161 10.72 -26.88 -17.36
C TYR A 161 11.00 -26.67 -15.88
N ASP A 162 12.11 -26.01 -15.60
CA ASP A 162 12.39 -25.41 -14.30
C ASP A 162 11.97 -23.95 -14.37
N ILE A 163 10.79 -23.65 -13.77
CA ILE A 163 10.28 -22.28 -13.67
C ILE A 163 10.75 -21.70 -12.35
N THR A 164 11.57 -20.67 -12.43
CA THR A 164 12.07 -19.94 -11.27
C THR A 164 11.69 -18.47 -11.39
N SER A 165 11.19 -17.91 -10.31
CA SER A 165 10.85 -16.51 -10.24
C SER A 165 11.03 -15.98 -8.83
N ALA A 166 11.32 -14.69 -8.71
CA ALA A 166 11.29 -13.99 -7.45
C ALA A 166 10.81 -12.56 -7.67
N MET A 167 10.22 -11.95 -6.65
CA MET A 167 9.79 -10.57 -6.70
C MET A 167 9.97 -9.87 -5.36
N ASP A 168 10.61 -8.72 -5.43
CA ASP A 168 10.70 -7.73 -4.37
C ASP A 168 9.87 -6.50 -4.74
N GLY A 169 9.13 -5.98 -3.79
CA GLY A 169 8.40 -4.72 -3.95
C GLY A 169 8.51 -3.84 -2.71
N LYS A 170 8.71 -2.55 -2.90
CA LYS A 170 8.66 -1.56 -1.81
C LYS A 170 7.84 -0.37 -2.25
N GLN A 171 7.05 0.19 -1.33
CA GLN A 171 6.29 1.41 -1.59
C GLN A 171 6.18 2.23 -0.31
N TYR A 172 6.39 3.55 -0.43
CA TYR A 172 6.25 4.50 0.66
C TYR A 172 5.59 5.78 0.15
N ILE A 173 4.65 6.32 0.92
CA ILE A 173 4.16 7.69 0.76
C ILE A 173 4.50 8.46 2.02
N TYR A 174 5.45 9.37 1.89
CA TYR A 174 5.80 10.33 2.94
C TYR A 174 4.89 11.54 2.82
N SER A 175 4.24 11.91 3.92
CA SER A 175 3.33 13.05 3.94
C SER A 175 3.78 14.08 4.98
N LEU A 176 3.82 15.32 4.56
CA LEU A 176 4.01 16.48 5.41
C LEU A 176 2.79 17.39 5.27
N GLN A 177 2.07 17.62 6.35
CA GLN A 177 0.93 18.55 6.39
C GLN A 177 1.23 19.73 7.29
N LEU A 178 0.83 20.91 6.85
CA LEU A 178 0.87 22.14 7.63
C LEU A 178 -0.43 22.91 7.41
N GLY A 179 -0.88 23.60 8.45
CA GLY A 179 -2.05 24.44 8.35
C GLY A 179 -2.38 25.19 9.64
N LEU A 180 -3.45 25.94 9.58
CA LEU A 180 -3.90 26.84 10.62
C LEU A 180 -5.33 26.54 11.02
N SER A 181 -5.57 26.34 12.30
CA SER A 181 -6.91 26.25 12.89
C SER A 181 -7.27 27.54 13.57
N TYR A 182 -8.54 27.93 13.46
CA TYR A 182 -9.10 29.10 14.13
C TYR A 182 -10.37 28.71 14.91
N LYS A 183 -10.39 29.03 16.19
CA LYS A 183 -11.54 28.87 17.06
C LYS A 183 -12.49 30.06 16.84
N ALA A 184 -13.45 29.87 15.94
CA ALA A 184 -14.39 30.96 15.54
C ALA A 184 -15.38 31.32 16.63
N THR A 185 -15.80 30.36 17.45
CA THR A 185 -16.65 30.52 18.62
C THR A 185 -16.22 29.57 19.73
N GLU A 186 -16.85 29.63 20.91
CA GLU A 186 -16.58 28.70 22.01
C GLU A 186 -16.84 27.21 21.64
N TRP A 187 -17.63 26.98 20.61
CA TRP A 187 -18.05 25.66 20.20
C TRP A 187 -17.66 25.29 18.77
N LEU A 188 -17.18 26.24 17.93
CA LEU A 188 -16.89 26.01 16.51
C LEU A 188 -15.46 26.41 16.17
N SER A 189 -14.79 25.56 15.44
CA SER A 189 -13.48 25.83 14.85
C SER A 189 -13.40 25.39 13.40
N VAL A 190 -12.51 26.02 12.64
CA VAL A 190 -12.23 25.74 11.24
C VAL A 190 -10.72 25.53 11.04
N PHE A 191 -10.36 24.81 10.00
CA PHE A 191 -8.97 24.58 9.60
C PHE A 191 -8.81 24.80 8.11
N GLY A 192 -7.68 25.37 7.72
CA GLY A 192 -7.20 25.45 6.36
C GLY A 192 -5.71 25.13 6.27
N GLY A 193 -5.33 24.30 5.33
CA GLY A 193 -3.93 23.90 5.15
C GLY A 193 -3.68 23.10 3.89
N GLY A 194 -2.48 22.53 3.82
CA GLY A 194 -2.08 21.69 2.70
C GLY A 194 -1.21 20.53 3.14
N ARG A 195 -1.30 19.45 2.40
CA ARG A 195 -0.47 18.26 2.56
C ARG A 195 0.35 18.01 1.29
N MET A 196 1.65 17.94 1.46
CA MET A 196 2.56 17.44 0.44
C MET A 196 2.75 15.94 0.62
N ASN A 197 2.58 15.18 -0.45
CA ASN A 197 2.80 13.75 -0.48
C ASN A 197 3.96 13.46 -1.45
N TYR A 198 4.91 12.66 -1.00
CA TYR A 198 5.99 12.15 -1.83
C TYR A 198 5.92 10.63 -1.88
N PHE A 199 5.67 10.11 -3.07
CA PHE A 199 5.66 8.68 -3.34
C PHE A 199 7.03 8.23 -3.82
N THR A 200 7.52 7.13 -3.26
CA THR A 200 8.65 6.37 -3.78
C THR A 200 8.35 4.88 -3.70
N GLY A 201 8.67 4.18 -4.75
CA GLY A 201 8.43 2.75 -4.83
C GLY A 201 9.34 2.11 -5.87
N GLY A 202 9.44 0.80 -5.82
CA GLY A 202 10.18 0.03 -6.81
C GLY A 202 9.81 -1.43 -6.75
N TYR A 203 9.98 -2.07 -7.88
CA TYR A 203 9.77 -3.51 -8.06
C TYR A 203 11.01 -4.08 -8.73
N LYS A 204 11.54 -5.16 -8.15
CA LYS A 204 12.62 -5.95 -8.75
C LYS A 204 12.20 -7.39 -8.78
N GLY A 205 12.44 -8.05 -9.89
CA GLY A 205 12.10 -9.45 -10.00
C GLY A 205 12.65 -10.08 -11.28
N PHE A 206 12.54 -11.37 -11.34
CA PHE A 206 12.87 -12.12 -12.53
C PHE A 206 11.89 -13.29 -12.70
N LEU A 207 11.81 -13.77 -13.92
CA LEU A 207 11.11 -14.98 -14.31
C LEU A 207 11.95 -15.71 -15.35
N ASN A 208 12.30 -16.96 -15.06
CA ASN A 208 13.00 -17.84 -15.98
C ASN A 208 12.19 -19.11 -16.18
N ALA A 209 12.20 -19.63 -17.40
CA ALA A 209 11.69 -20.96 -17.73
C ALA A 209 12.77 -21.72 -18.51
N ILE A 210 13.50 -22.57 -17.81
CA ILE A 210 14.65 -23.34 -18.35
C ILE A 210 14.17 -24.71 -18.73
N VAL A 211 14.49 -25.15 -19.94
CA VAL A 211 14.22 -26.52 -20.38
C VAL A 211 15.10 -27.51 -19.58
N LYS A 212 14.46 -28.44 -18.87
CA LYS A 212 15.20 -29.41 -18.04
C LYS A 212 16.24 -30.18 -18.80
N GLY A 213 17.42 -30.28 -18.21
CA GLY A 213 18.57 -30.96 -18.82
C GLY A 213 19.30 -30.13 -19.89
N THR A 214 18.96 -28.86 -20.04
CA THR A 214 19.63 -27.90 -20.94
C THR A 214 19.88 -26.58 -20.26
N ASP A 215 20.70 -25.72 -20.86
CA ASP A 215 20.89 -24.33 -20.43
C ASP A 215 19.97 -23.34 -21.18
N THR A 216 18.98 -23.86 -21.91
CA THR A 216 18.09 -23.03 -22.72
C THR A 216 17.00 -22.40 -21.85
N ASN A 217 17.08 -21.10 -21.68
CA ASN A 217 16.04 -20.29 -21.01
C ASN A 217 15.08 -19.70 -22.06
N LEU A 218 13.83 -20.15 -22.07
CA LEU A 218 12.80 -19.67 -23.02
C LEU A 218 12.16 -18.35 -22.63
N LEU A 219 12.23 -17.97 -21.34
CA LEU A 219 11.59 -16.75 -20.82
C LEU A 219 12.55 -16.00 -19.88
N PRO A 220 13.64 -15.41 -20.41
CA PRO A 220 14.55 -14.61 -19.59
C PRO A 220 13.95 -13.22 -19.35
N LEU A 221 13.03 -13.10 -18.40
CA LEU A 221 12.43 -11.83 -18.03
C LEU A 221 13.07 -11.29 -16.77
N ALA A 222 13.42 -10.00 -16.78
CA ALA A 222 13.89 -9.27 -15.62
C ALA A 222 13.13 -7.94 -15.53
N LEU A 223 12.73 -7.60 -14.33
CA LEU A 223 12.08 -6.33 -13.98
C LEU A 223 12.94 -5.59 -12.97
N ASP A 224 13.30 -4.36 -13.28
CA ASP A 224 13.87 -3.40 -12.34
C ASP A 224 13.20 -2.05 -12.63
N CYS A 225 12.29 -1.65 -11.77
CA CYS A 225 11.45 -0.47 -11.96
C CYS A 225 11.46 0.36 -10.68
N ASP A 226 11.94 1.59 -10.77
CA ASP A 226 11.81 2.59 -9.71
C ASP A 226 10.77 3.65 -10.12
N GLN A 227 9.96 4.06 -9.17
CA GLN A 227 8.88 5.02 -9.34
C GLN A 227 8.95 6.10 -8.27
N THR A 228 8.81 7.34 -8.68
CA THR A 228 8.69 8.48 -7.78
C THR A 228 7.58 9.40 -8.24
N GLY A 229 6.97 10.10 -7.29
CA GLY A 229 5.93 11.07 -7.59
C GLY A 229 5.69 12.01 -6.42
N TRP A 230 5.12 13.16 -6.69
CA TRP A 230 4.70 14.07 -5.64
C TRP A 230 3.31 14.64 -5.94
N GLY A 231 2.61 15.04 -4.90
CA GLY A 231 1.29 15.65 -4.99
C GLY A 231 1.05 16.62 -3.86
N LEU A 232 0.24 17.62 -4.11
CA LEU A 232 -0.22 18.58 -3.12
C LEU A 232 -1.72 18.44 -2.96
N THR A 233 -2.18 18.27 -1.72
CA THR A 233 -3.58 18.11 -1.36
C THR A 233 -4.00 19.27 -0.48
N PRO A 234 -4.96 20.13 -0.89
CA PRO A 234 -5.56 21.09 0.01
C PRO A 234 -6.39 20.35 1.08
N VAL A 235 -6.35 20.85 2.30
CA VAL A 235 -7.07 20.25 3.43
C VAL A 235 -7.89 21.34 4.12
N ILE A 236 -9.18 21.10 4.24
CA ILE A 236 -10.09 21.94 5.03
C ILE A 236 -10.80 21.10 6.09
N GLY A 237 -11.04 21.68 7.24
CA GLY A 237 -11.68 20.99 8.35
C GLY A 237 -12.60 21.89 9.14
N VAL A 238 -13.57 21.26 9.77
CA VAL A 238 -14.52 21.91 10.70
C VAL A 238 -14.67 21.00 11.92
N ASN A 239 -14.76 21.59 13.10
CA ASN A 239 -15.06 20.88 14.34
C ASN A 239 -16.04 21.66 15.20
N ALA A 240 -17.12 21.02 15.65
CA ALA A 240 -18.11 21.56 16.54
C ALA A 240 -18.14 20.79 17.86
N LYS A 241 -17.87 21.49 18.97
CA LYS A 241 -17.83 20.94 20.34
C LYS A 241 -19.01 21.43 21.15
N LEU A 242 -20.05 20.61 21.29
CA LEU A 242 -21.32 20.92 21.93
C LEU A 242 -21.46 20.14 23.24
N GLY A 243 -20.87 20.68 24.31
CA GLY A 243 -20.84 19.99 25.60
C GLY A 243 -20.09 18.64 25.54
N LYS A 244 -20.84 17.55 25.67
CA LYS A 244 -20.29 16.18 25.56
C LYS A 244 -20.23 15.64 24.12
N LEU A 245 -20.88 16.32 23.19
CA LEU A 245 -20.90 15.94 21.76
C LEU A 245 -19.82 16.72 21.02
N ASN A 246 -18.99 16.01 20.26
CA ASN A 246 -18.01 16.59 19.38
C ASN A 246 -18.21 16.03 17.96
N ILE A 247 -18.36 16.92 16.99
CA ILE A 247 -18.61 16.58 15.59
C ILE A 247 -17.46 17.19 14.76
N GLY A 248 -16.81 16.36 13.97
CA GLY A 248 -15.73 16.79 13.07
C GLY A 248 -15.99 16.36 11.63
N ALA A 249 -15.66 17.24 10.69
CA ALA A 249 -15.62 16.94 9.26
C ALA A 249 -14.34 17.49 8.65
N LYS A 250 -13.74 16.71 7.75
CA LYS A 250 -12.54 17.10 7.00
C LYS A 250 -12.75 16.73 5.53
N TYR A 251 -12.27 17.61 4.65
CA TYR A 251 -12.18 17.38 3.20
C TYR A 251 -10.73 17.56 2.72
N GLU A 252 -10.30 16.66 1.86
CA GLU A 252 -8.97 16.66 1.23
C GLU A 252 -9.02 16.09 -0.18
#